data_81c252ab0c5067816fe49a9b7ac8d791
#
_entry.id   81c252ab0c5067816fe49a9b7ac8d791
#
_cell.length_a   1.000
_cell.length_b   1.000
_cell.length_c   1.000
_cell.angle_alpha   90.00
_cell.angle_beta   90.00
_cell.angle_gamma   90.00
#
_symmetry.space_group_name_H-M   'P 1'
#
loop_
_entity.id
_entity.type
_entity.pdbx_description
1 polymer ?
#
loop_
_entity_poly.entity_id
_entity_poly.type
_entity_poly.pdbx_seq_one_letter_code
_entity_poly.pdbx_strand_id
1 'polypeptide(L)'
;EEIIFQDLTEKTALVAVQGPEAISNLKALLPIPDSFSCLSNDIYTYARTGYTGEDGLEIMVNVEDLDELISFLLQNEIEPCGLGARDTLRLEAALPLYGFELTEDISPVEAGLKWTLSNKNEYRGSDVINEQIRTGHHKVLKKFSIDSRNIARTDTKVKAGNINGIVTSGNFSP
;
A
#
# COMPACT_ATOMS: atom_id res chain seq x y z
N GLU A 1 -6.07 18.79 25.54
CA GLU A 1 -6.90 17.59 25.30
C GLU A 1 -6.13 16.37 25.72
N GLU A 2 -6.76 15.46 26.45
CA GLU A 2 -6.16 14.20 26.87
C GLU A 2 -6.28 13.20 25.70
N ILE A 3 -5.16 12.66 25.24
CA ILE A 3 -5.14 11.65 24.17
C ILE A 3 -5.03 10.28 24.84
N ILE A 4 -5.99 9.41 24.53
CA ILE A 4 -5.96 8.00 24.96
C ILE A 4 -5.33 7.20 23.82
N PHE A 5 -4.22 6.49 24.11
CA PHE A 5 -3.60 5.56 23.19
C PHE A 5 -3.83 4.13 23.69
N GLN A 6 -4.26 3.25 22.79
CA GLN A 6 -4.46 1.84 23.07
C GLN A 6 -3.89 0.98 21.95
N ASP A 7 -3.01 0.04 22.29
CA ASP A 7 -2.51 -0.98 21.37
C ASP A 7 -3.52 -2.13 21.29
N LEU A 8 -4.03 -2.39 20.07
CA LEU A 8 -5.00 -3.46 19.79
C LEU A 8 -4.40 -4.56 18.91
N THR A 9 -3.10 -4.58 18.68
CA THR A 9 -2.44 -5.50 17.73
C THR A 9 -2.79 -6.97 17.99
N GLU A 10 -2.79 -7.40 19.25
CA GLU A 10 -3.10 -8.78 19.62
C GLU A 10 -4.62 -9.11 19.64
N LYS A 11 -5.47 -8.09 19.49
CA LYS A 11 -6.93 -8.23 19.58
C LYS A 11 -7.63 -8.13 18.24
N THR A 12 -6.92 -7.67 17.22
CA THR A 12 -7.49 -7.41 15.90
C THR A 12 -6.68 -8.08 14.79
N ALA A 13 -7.36 -8.41 13.70
CA ALA A 13 -6.76 -8.87 12.47
C ALA A 13 -7.14 -7.92 11.32
N LEU A 14 -6.27 -7.78 10.33
CA LEU A 14 -6.51 -7.03 9.12
C LEU A 14 -6.56 -7.99 7.93
N VAL A 15 -7.68 -8.03 7.24
CA VAL A 15 -7.90 -8.84 6.03
C VAL A 15 -8.07 -7.92 4.83
N ALA A 16 -7.23 -8.06 3.83
CA ALA A 16 -7.34 -7.33 2.57
C ALA A 16 -8.01 -8.21 1.51
N VAL A 17 -9.16 -7.77 0.99
CA VAL A 17 -9.88 -8.42 -0.10
C VAL A 17 -9.81 -7.51 -1.31
N GLN A 18 -9.08 -7.92 -2.34
CA GLN A 18 -8.70 -7.09 -3.48
C GLN A 18 -8.92 -7.82 -4.80
N GLY A 19 -9.26 -7.09 -5.85
CA GLY A 19 -9.39 -7.64 -7.20
C GLY A 19 -10.62 -7.11 -7.93
N PRO A 20 -10.75 -7.41 -9.24
CA PRO A 20 -11.82 -6.86 -10.08
C PRO A 20 -13.23 -7.17 -9.57
N GLU A 21 -13.41 -8.33 -8.91
CA GLU A 21 -14.71 -8.78 -8.39
C GLU A 21 -14.85 -8.58 -6.87
N ALA A 22 -13.82 -8.09 -6.17
CA ALA A 22 -13.81 -7.97 -4.71
C ALA A 22 -15.01 -7.19 -4.18
N ILE A 23 -15.28 -6.01 -4.75
CA ILE A 23 -16.39 -5.15 -4.32
C ILE A 23 -17.76 -5.81 -4.60
N SER A 24 -17.92 -6.49 -5.74
CA SER A 24 -19.17 -7.19 -6.05
C SER A 24 -19.47 -8.31 -5.07
N ASN A 25 -18.46 -9.07 -4.69
CA ASN A 25 -18.57 -10.19 -3.75
C ASN A 25 -18.81 -9.71 -2.30
N LEU A 26 -18.18 -8.60 -1.92
CA LEU A 26 -18.31 -8.05 -0.56
C LEU A 26 -19.65 -7.32 -0.31
N LYS A 27 -20.40 -6.92 -1.34
CA LYS A 27 -21.71 -6.25 -1.19
C LYS A 27 -22.74 -7.09 -0.41
N ALA A 28 -22.59 -8.41 -0.41
CA ALA A 28 -23.46 -9.29 0.35
C ALA A 28 -23.17 -9.26 1.86
N LEU A 29 -21.95 -8.90 2.25
CA LEU A 29 -21.50 -8.85 3.64
C LEU A 29 -21.61 -7.44 4.22
N LEU A 30 -21.18 -6.43 3.47
CA LEU A 30 -20.97 -5.06 3.97
C LEU A 30 -21.51 -4.00 3.01
N PRO A 31 -22.08 -2.89 3.51
CA PRO A 31 -22.23 -1.67 2.72
C PRO A 31 -20.87 -1.22 2.19
N ILE A 32 -20.76 -0.87 0.92
CA ILE A 32 -19.49 -0.48 0.30
C ILE A 32 -19.29 1.03 0.45
N PRO A 33 -18.21 1.49 1.10
CA PRO A 33 -17.88 2.91 1.20
C PRO A 33 -17.45 3.49 -0.14
N ASP A 34 -17.46 4.80 -0.24
CA ASP A 34 -16.81 5.50 -1.35
C ASP A 34 -15.29 5.22 -1.36
N SER A 35 -14.65 5.36 -2.51
CA SER A 35 -13.21 5.18 -2.63
C SER A 35 -12.45 6.07 -1.64
N PHE A 36 -11.46 5.51 -0.97
CA PHE A 36 -10.66 6.16 0.10
C PHE A 36 -11.48 6.61 1.30
N SER A 37 -12.65 6.01 1.52
CA SER A 37 -13.49 6.21 2.70
C SER A 37 -13.49 4.97 3.59
N CYS A 38 -13.89 5.19 4.85
CA CYS A 38 -13.96 4.17 5.88
C CYS A 38 -15.35 4.14 6.48
N LEU A 39 -15.84 2.95 6.79
CA LEU A 39 -17.06 2.70 7.55
C LEU A 39 -16.76 1.75 8.71
N SER A 40 -17.62 1.81 9.74
CA SER A 40 -17.57 0.89 10.87
C SER A 40 -18.97 0.42 11.25
N ASN A 41 -19.07 -0.79 11.73
CA ASN A 41 -20.22 -1.34 12.43
C ASN A 41 -19.74 -2.02 13.73
N ASP A 42 -20.58 -2.79 14.40
CA ASP A 42 -20.27 -3.41 15.69
C ASP A 42 -19.16 -4.49 15.60
N ILE A 43 -18.91 -5.06 14.41
CA ILE A 43 -17.98 -6.17 14.18
C ILE A 43 -16.75 -5.71 13.38
N TYR A 44 -16.95 -4.88 12.34
CA TYR A 44 -15.92 -4.53 11.37
C TYR A 44 -15.65 -3.04 11.32
N THR A 45 -14.39 -2.67 11.18
CA THR A 45 -13.98 -1.38 10.64
C THR A 45 -13.28 -1.63 9.30
N TYR A 46 -13.76 -1.01 8.23
CA TYR A 46 -13.24 -1.32 6.90
C TYR A 46 -13.16 -0.09 6.02
N ALA A 47 -12.14 -0.08 5.18
CA ALA A 47 -11.85 1.01 4.26
C ALA A 47 -11.79 0.51 2.82
N ARG A 48 -12.29 1.31 1.87
CA ARG A 48 -12.11 1.04 0.45
C ARG A 48 -10.75 1.55 -0.01
N THR A 49 -9.76 0.81 0.41
CA THR A 49 -8.33 1.04 0.17
C THR A 49 -7.67 -0.30 -0.15
N GLY A 50 -6.42 -0.27 -0.59
CA GLY A 50 -5.68 -1.50 -0.89
C GLY A 50 -4.25 -1.24 -1.31
N TYR A 51 -3.54 -2.34 -1.58
CA TYR A 51 -2.12 -2.34 -1.90
C TYR A 51 -1.79 -3.24 -3.10
N THR A 52 -2.72 -3.35 -4.05
CA THR A 52 -2.58 -4.22 -5.24
C THR A 52 -2.77 -3.48 -6.56
N GLY A 53 -3.23 -2.22 -6.51
CA GLY A 53 -3.67 -1.48 -7.68
C GLY A 53 -5.09 -1.80 -8.13
N GLU A 54 -5.72 -2.83 -7.54
CA GLU A 54 -7.11 -3.20 -7.79
C GLU A 54 -8.04 -2.62 -6.71
N ASP A 55 -9.33 -2.58 -7.00
CA ASP A 55 -10.35 -2.14 -6.05
C ASP A 55 -10.62 -3.24 -5.00
N GLY A 56 -11.02 -2.83 -3.81
CA GLY A 56 -11.29 -3.76 -2.72
C GLY A 56 -11.46 -3.08 -1.36
N LEU A 57 -11.50 -3.90 -0.32
CA LEU A 57 -11.59 -3.46 1.06
C LEU A 57 -10.41 -3.98 1.89
N GLU A 58 -9.96 -3.17 2.83
CA GLU A 58 -9.15 -3.58 3.96
C GLU A 58 -10.06 -3.62 5.19
N ILE A 59 -10.25 -4.79 5.77
CA ILE A 59 -11.24 -5.08 6.82
C ILE A 59 -10.51 -5.39 8.12
N MET A 60 -10.67 -4.56 9.12
CA MET A 60 -10.22 -4.82 10.48
C MET A 60 -11.36 -5.48 11.27
N VAL A 61 -11.06 -6.58 11.94
CA VAL A 61 -11.99 -7.41 12.68
C VAL A 61 -11.35 -7.86 13.99
N ASN A 62 -12.13 -8.10 15.05
CA ASN A 62 -11.61 -8.73 16.25
C ASN A 62 -11.17 -10.16 15.96
N VAL A 63 -10.13 -10.64 16.63
CA VAL A 63 -9.62 -12.00 16.43
C VAL A 63 -10.71 -13.07 16.69
N GLU A 64 -11.64 -12.77 17.61
CA GLU A 64 -12.76 -13.67 17.95
C GLU A 64 -13.75 -13.85 16.79
N ASP A 65 -13.91 -12.85 15.91
CA ASP A 65 -14.84 -12.83 14.78
C ASP A 65 -14.14 -13.20 13.44
N LEU A 66 -12.82 -13.40 13.46
CA LEU A 66 -12.01 -13.62 12.24
C LEU A 66 -12.44 -14.89 11.48
N ASP A 67 -12.71 -15.99 12.18
CA ASP A 67 -13.06 -17.27 11.55
C ASP A 67 -14.38 -17.18 10.78
N GLU A 68 -15.33 -16.37 11.25
CA GLU A 68 -16.59 -16.13 10.55
C GLU A 68 -16.35 -15.35 9.25
N LEU A 69 -15.53 -14.29 9.30
CA LEU A 69 -15.15 -13.53 8.11
C LEU A 69 -14.44 -14.42 7.07
N ILE A 70 -13.45 -15.20 7.49
CA ILE A 70 -12.71 -16.10 6.58
C ILE A 70 -13.65 -17.15 5.97
N SER A 71 -14.55 -17.72 6.77
CA SER A 71 -15.54 -18.70 6.28
C SER A 71 -16.46 -18.08 5.24
N PHE A 72 -16.93 -16.86 5.43
CA PHE A 72 -17.72 -16.13 4.44
C PHE A 72 -16.94 -15.92 3.14
N LEU A 73 -15.68 -15.46 3.23
CA LEU A 73 -14.85 -15.22 2.05
C LEU A 73 -14.63 -16.49 1.23
N LEU A 74 -14.31 -17.60 1.87
CA LEU A 74 -14.12 -18.90 1.21
C LEU A 74 -15.40 -19.46 0.58
N GLN A 75 -16.56 -19.29 1.23
CA GLN A 75 -17.85 -19.69 0.69
C GLN A 75 -18.27 -18.87 -0.54
N ASN A 76 -17.75 -17.67 -0.69
CA ASN A 76 -17.98 -16.79 -1.83
C ASN A 76 -16.83 -16.85 -2.86
N GLU A 77 -16.07 -17.94 -2.87
CA GLU A 77 -15.00 -18.22 -3.84
C GLU A 77 -13.91 -17.15 -3.89
N ILE A 78 -13.68 -16.44 -2.77
CA ILE A 78 -12.58 -15.51 -2.64
C ILE A 78 -11.32 -16.27 -2.24
N GLU A 79 -10.37 -16.35 -3.15
CA GLU A 79 -9.17 -17.16 -3.02
C GLU A 79 -8.14 -16.54 -2.05
N PRO A 80 -7.62 -17.32 -1.07
CA PRO A 80 -6.54 -16.85 -0.22
C PRO A 80 -5.23 -16.74 -1.00
N CYS A 81 -4.58 -15.59 -0.90
CA CYS A 81 -3.34 -15.27 -1.59
C CYS A 81 -2.17 -15.13 -0.61
N GLY A 82 -1.01 -15.63 -1.00
CA GLY A 82 0.21 -15.48 -0.21
C GLY A 82 0.88 -14.11 -0.36
N LEU A 83 1.83 -13.82 0.55
CA LEU A 83 2.60 -12.57 0.54
C LEU A 83 3.37 -12.34 -0.76
N GLY A 84 3.77 -13.39 -1.47
CA GLY A 84 4.43 -13.28 -2.79
C GLY A 84 3.52 -12.63 -3.83
N ALA A 85 2.23 -12.99 -3.87
CA ALA A 85 1.25 -12.36 -4.75
C ALA A 85 1.06 -10.87 -4.39
N ARG A 86 0.94 -10.56 -3.10
CA ARG A 86 0.84 -9.18 -2.62
C ARG A 86 2.05 -8.33 -3.04
N ASP A 87 3.29 -8.86 -2.91
CA ASP A 87 4.49 -8.13 -3.30
C ASP A 87 4.58 -7.93 -4.82
N THR A 88 4.20 -8.93 -5.62
CA THR A 88 4.15 -8.79 -7.08
C THR A 88 3.14 -7.73 -7.50
N LEU A 89 1.92 -7.80 -7.01
CA LEU A 89 0.84 -6.87 -7.36
C LEU A 89 1.17 -5.43 -6.94
N ARG A 90 1.66 -5.20 -5.72
CA ARG A 90 2.05 -3.84 -5.29
C ARG A 90 3.17 -3.26 -6.17
N LEU A 91 4.12 -4.11 -6.59
CA LEU A 91 5.23 -3.68 -7.45
C LEU A 91 4.73 -3.34 -8.86
N GLU A 92 3.84 -4.14 -9.43
CA GLU A 92 3.19 -3.85 -10.70
C GLU A 92 2.41 -2.53 -10.66
N ALA A 93 1.71 -2.28 -9.56
CA ALA A 93 1.02 -1.02 -9.30
C ALA A 93 1.96 0.15 -8.96
N ALA A 94 3.27 -0.11 -8.81
CA ALA A 94 4.28 0.87 -8.38
C ALA A 94 4.01 1.49 -7.01
N LEU A 95 3.42 0.71 -6.11
CA LEU A 95 3.19 1.12 -4.73
C LEU A 95 4.46 0.91 -3.90
N PRO A 96 4.91 1.94 -3.15
CA PRO A 96 6.13 1.87 -2.37
C PRO A 96 5.99 0.96 -1.14
N LEU A 97 7.08 0.26 -0.80
CA LEU A 97 7.16 -0.60 0.38
C LEU A 97 8.12 0.01 1.41
N TYR A 98 7.71 0.01 2.68
CA TYR A 98 8.59 0.43 3.77
C TYR A 98 9.80 -0.50 3.90
N GLY A 99 10.96 0.09 4.13
CA GLY A 99 12.24 -0.59 4.14
C GLY A 99 12.94 -0.64 2.77
N PHE A 100 12.25 -0.28 1.69
CA PHE A 100 12.75 -0.26 0.31
C PHE A 100 12.59 1.12 -0.33
N GLU A 101 11.39 1.50 -0.72
CA GLU A 101 11.07 2.80 -1.29
C GLU A 101 10.76 3.87 -0.23
N LEU A 102 10.39 3.44 0.98
CA LEU A 102 10.08 4.29 2.13
C LEU A 102 11.03 3.95 3.26
N THR A 103 11.87 4.90 3.66
CA THR A 103 12.80 4.78 4.78
C THR A 103 12.90 6.13 5.49
N GLU A 104 13.61 6.20 6.60
CA GLU A 104 13.90 7.47 7.28
C GLU A 104 14.73 8.44 6.43
N ASP A 105 15.47 7.92 5.43
CA ASP A 105 16.34 8.69 4.54
C ASP A 105 15.68 9.07 3.20
N ILE A 106 14.45 8.63 2.95
CA ILE A 106 13.73 8.89 1.69
C ILE A 106 12.50 9.75 1.99
N SER A 107 12.46 10.92 1.41
CA SER A 107 11.33 11.82 1.57
C SER A 107 10.09 11.35 0.79
N PRO A 108 8.88 11.78 1.17
CA PRO A 108 7.66 11.52 0.39
C PRO A 108 7.74 12.06 -1.05
N VAL A 109 8.50 13.12 -1.28
CA VAL A 109 8.72 13.66 -2.64
C VAL A 109 9.54 12.70 -3.49
N GLU A 110 10.62 12.15 -2.92
CA GLU A 110 11.49 11.17 -3.57
C GLU A 110 10.76 9.84 -3.85
N ALA A 111 9.90 9.42 -2.93
CA ALA A 111 9.07 8.22 -3.06
C ALA A 111 7.87 8.38 -4.00
N GLY A 112 7.68 9.56 -4.63
CA GLY A 112 6.53 9.80 -5.52
C GLY A 112 5.21 10.06 -4.80
N LEU A 113 5.24 10.30 -3.49
CA LEU A 113 4.07 10.51 -2.63
C LEU A 113 3.76 12.00 -2.39
N LYS A 114 4.20 12.89 -3.24
CA LYS A 114 3.96 14.34 -3.10
C LYS A 114 2.46 14.68 -2.92
N TRP A 115 1.56 13.90 -3.49
CA TRP A 115 0.12 14.09 -3.41
C TRP A 115 -0.46 13.91 -2.00
N THR A 116 0.26 13.24 -1.09
CA THR A 116 -0.17 13.05 0.31
C THR A 116 0.16 14.26 1.20
N LEU A 117 0.96 15.20 0.70
CA LEU A 117 1.48 16.30 1.50
C LEU A 117 0.49 17.45 1.59
N SER A 118 0.36 18.03 2.79
CA SER A 118 -0.44 19.23 3.00
C SER A 118 0.29 20.45 2.48
N ASN A 119 -0.41 21.27 1.70
CA ASN A 119 0.07 22.59 1.26
C ASN A 119 -0.36 23.72 2.22
N LYS A 120 -1.15 23.40 3.27
CA LYS A 120 -1.84 24.39 4.10
C LYS A 120 -1.24 24.55 5.48
N ASN A 121 -0.54 23.55 5.97
CA ASN A 121 -0.05 23.50 7.35
C ASN A 121 1.45 23.27 7.39
N GLU A 122 2.10 23.88 8.35
CA GLU A 122 3.45 23.49 8.75
C GLU A 122 3.39 22.15 9.48
N TYR A 123 4.32 21.27 9.18
CA TYR A 123 4.49 19.95 9.81
C TYR A 123 5.99 19.66 9.93
N ARG A 124 6.32 18.72 10.78
CA ARG A 124 7.72 18.33 10.98
C ARG A 124 8.36 17.86 9.66
N GLY A 125 9.45 18.51 9.24
CA GLY A 125 10.15 18.24 8.00
C GLY A 125 9.62 19.03 6.78
N SER A 126 8.63 19.90 6.96
CA SER A 126 8.07 20.72 5.86
C SER A 126 9.11 21.59 5.14
N ASP A 127 10.12 22.10 5.85
CA ASP A 127 11.17 22.91 5.25
C ASP A 127 11.97 22.15 4.19
N VAL A 128 12.40 20.91 4.52
CA VAL A 128 13.13 20.03 3.60
C VAL A 128 12.26 19.66 2.40
N ILE A 129 11.01 19.31 2.64
CA ILE A 129 10.03 18.96 1.60
C ILE A 129 9.80 20.14 0.65
N ASN A 130 9.55 21.33 1.20
CA ASN A 130 9.31 22.53 0.40
C ASN A 130 10.54 22.90 -0.44
N GLU A 131 11.75 22.75 0.10
CA GLU A 131 12.98 22.98 -0.64
C GLU A 131 13.17 21.97 -1.78
N GLN A 132 12.91 20.69 -1.56
CA GLN A 132 12.93 19.67 -2.62
C GLN A 132 11.93 19.96 -3.74
N ILE A 133 10.71 20.37 -3.37
CA ILE A 133 9.67 20.74 -4.35
C ILE A 133 10.10 21.98 -5.15
N ARG A 134 10.65 22.98 -4.49
CA ARG A 134 11.05 24.26 -5.08
C ARG A 134 12.23 24.12 -6.04
N THR A 135 13.23 23.34 -5.68
CA THR A 135 14.49 23.20 -6.45
C THR A 135 14.43 22.06 -7.46
N GLY A 136 13.62 21.06 -7.23
CA GLY A 136 13.63 19.80 -8.00
C GLY A 136 14.89 18.95 -7.76
N HIS A 137 15.76 19.33 -6.83
CA HIS A 137 16.99 18.60 -6.50
C HIS A 137 16.71 17.50 -5.48
N HIS A 138 16.24 16.36 -5.98
CA HIS A 138 15.97 15.16 -5.17
C HIS A 138 16.10 13.90 -6.04
N LYS A 139 16.21 12.76 -5.39
CA LYS A 139 16.08 11.46 -6.06
C LYS A 139 14.66 11.30 -6.60
N VAL A 140 14.48 10.47 -7.61
CA VAL A 140 13.16 10.23 -8.20
C VAL A 140 12.95 8.74 -8.33
N LEU A 141 11.88 8.23 -7.77
CA LEU A 141 11.45 6.85 -7.97
C LEU A 141 10.94 6.68 -9.41
N LYS A 142 11.41 5.64 -10.08
CA LYS A 142 10.98 5.28 -11.44
C LYS A 142 10.67 3.79 -11.53
N LYS A 143 9.54 3.48 -12.14
CA LYS A 143 9.18 2.11 -12.55
C LYS A 143 9.77 1.82 -13.92
N PHE A 144 10.28 0.63 -14.11
CA PHE A 144 10.69 0.11 -15.42
C PHE A 144 10.42 -1.40 -15.49
N SER A 145 10.29 -1.91 -16.71
CA SER A 145 10.21 -3.33 -17.00
C SER A 145 11.49 -3.78 -17.73
N ILE A 146 11.85 -5.04 -17.55
CA ILE A 146 12.98 -5.67 -18.24
C ILE A 146 12.40 -6.73 -19.15
N ASP A 147 12.67 -6.61 -20.46
CA ASP A 147 12.26 -7.60 -21.44
C ASP A 147 13.25 -8.78 -21.45
N SER A 148 13.30 -9.48 -20.33
CA SER A 148 14.11 -10.68 -20.17
C SER A 148 13.63 -11.50 -18.97
N ARG A 149 14.10 -12.76 -18.86
CA ARG A 149 13.85 -13.60 -17.68
C ARG A 149 14.70 -13.25 -16.45
N ASN A 150 15.60 -12.28 -16.58
CA ASN A 150 16.45 -11.86 -15.47
C ASN A 150 15.68 -10.88 -14.58
N ILE A 151 15.76 -11.10 -13.27
CA ILE A 151 15.14 -10.21 -12.28
C ILE A 151 16.20 -9.24 -11.77
N ALA A 152 15.95 -7.94 -11.90
CA ALA A 152 16.75 -6.93 -11.23
C ALA A 152 16.41 -6.92 -9.75
N ARG A 153 17.27 -7.48 -8.92
CA ARG A 153 17.11 -7.51 -7.46
C ARG A 153 17.46 -6.18 -6.82
N THR A 154 17.02 -5.98 -5.61
CA THR A 154 17.42 -4.86 -4.74
C THR A 154 18.93 -4.67 -4.78
N ASP A 155 19.40 -3.43 -4.74
CA ASP A 155 20.80 -3.01 -4.86
C ASP A 155 21.46 -3.21 -6.23
N THR A 156 20.74 -3.74 -7.22
CA THR A 156 21.24 -3.78 -8.59
C THR A 156 21.43 -2.36 -9.12
N LYS A 157 22.64 -2.08 -9.61
CA LYS A 157 22.97 -0.77 -10.22
C LYS A 157 22.31 -0.65 -11.58
N VAL A 158 21.69 0.50 -11.84
CA VAL A 158 21.04 0.84 -13.11
C VAL A 158 21.68 2.08 -13.70
N LYS A 159 21.77 2.13 -15.01
CA LYS A 159 22.29 3.29 -15.73
C LYS A 159 21.34 3.65 -16.89
N ALA A 160 20.92 4.90 -16.94
CA ALA A 160 20.12 5.44 -18.03
C ALA A 160 20.82 6.70 -18.59
N GLY A 161 21.59 6.54 -19.67
CA GLY A 161 22.44 7.60 -20.18
C GLY A 161 23.51 8.00 -19.15
N ASN A 162 23.46 9.24 -18.67
CA ASN A 162 24.37 9.76 -17.64
C ASN A 162 23.79 9.64 -16.22
N ILE A 163 22.58 9.11 -16.08
CA ILE A 163 21.92 8.97 -14.78
C ILE A 163 22.24 7.59 -14.23
N ASN A 164 22.68 7.55 -12.98
CA ASN A 164 22.89 6.32 -12.22
C ASN A 164 21.78 6.16 -11.21
N GLY A 165 21.33 4.92 -11.02
CA GLY A 165 20.30 4.56 -10.06
C GLY A 165 20.58 3.22 -9.39
N ILE A 166 19.76 2.87 -8.44
CA ILE A 166 19.77 1.59 -7.73
C ILE A 166 18.34 1.06 -7.73
N VAL A 167 18.19 -0.23 -7.96
CA VAL A 167 16.90 -0.92 -7.82
C VAL A 167 16.56 -1.03 -6.34
N THR A 168 15.40 -0.52 -5.96
CA THR A 168 14.86 -0.66 -4.61
C THR A 168 14.06 -1.95 -4.46
N SER A 169 13.18 -2.23 -5.42
CA SER A 169 12.39 -3.46 -5.49
C SER A 169 12.39 -4.03 -6.90
N GLY A 170 12.43 -5.35 -7.02
CA GLY A 170 12.33 -6.04 -8.29
C GLY A 170 11.84 -7.47 -8.12
N ASN A 171 10.83 -7.84 -8.91
CA ASN A 171 10.24 -9.16 -8.91
C ASN A 171 9.90 -9.59 -10.34
N PHE A 172 9.58 -10.86 -10.50
CA PHE A 172 9.02 -11.41 -11.74
C PHE A 172 7.51 -11.19 -11.71
N SER A 173 6.98 -10.65 -12.81
CA SER A 173 5.54 -10.56 -13.08
C SER A 173 5.17 -11.69 -14.03
N PRO A 174 4.21 -12.57 -13.69
CA PRO A 174 3.78 -13.68 -14.54
C PRO A 174 3.15 -13.26 -15.85
#